data_a41ecac002d7558dd5ea4977cee65c2a
#
_entry.id   a41ecac002d7558dd5ea4977cee65c2a
#
_cell.length_a   1.000
_cell.length_b   1.000
_cell.length_c   1.000
_cell.angle_alpha   90.00
_cell.angle_beta   90.00
_cell.angle_gamma   90.00
#
_symmetry.space_group_name_H-M   'P 1'
#
loop_
_entity.id
_entity.type
_entity.pdbx_description
1 polymer ?
#
loop_
_entity_poly.entity_id
_entity_poly.type
_entity_poly.pdbx_seq_one_letter_code
_entity_poly.pdbx_strand_id
1 'polypeptide(L)'
;MKQRSILWQAAGFALVTFGGTILHFLYDWTGGSILVSPFSGVNESTWEHMKLLFWPLFLFAFVQRLFFKDRENYWCVKLAEILLGLVLIPVLFYTYNGVFGKSPDWINIAIFYITVLLVFLFEWWAFKRDWLPCKHPLLAFSVICLVSVLFVVFTFATPQIPLFQDPLTGTYGV
;
A
#
# COMPACT_ATOMS: atom_id res chain seq x y z
N MET A 1 16.55 -19.89 -10.28
CA MET A 1 16.05 -18.49 -10.11
C MET A 1 14.54 -18.37 -10.21
N LYS A 2 13.82 -18.95 -11.20
CA LYS A 2 12.36 -18.84 -11.38
C LYS A 2 11.53 -19.22 -10.14
N GLN A 3 11.80 -20.35 -9.51
CA GLN A 3 11.02 -20.89 -8.39
C GLN A 3 11.18 -20.02 -7.12
N ARG A 4 12.37 -19.48 -6.88
CA ARG A 4 12.66 -18.60 -5.75
C ARG A 4 11.90 -17.27 -5.86
N SER A 5 11.74 -16.74 -7.08
CA SER A 5 10.97 -15.51 -7.33
C SER A 5 9.47 -15.70 -7.00
N ILE A 6 8.85 -16.81 -7.39
CA ILE A 6 7.42 -17.08 -7.12
C ILE A 6 7.16 -17.22 -5.62
N LEU A 7 8.05 -17.88 -4.88
CA LEU A 7 7.91 -18.03 -3.42
C LEU A 7 7.94 -16.66 -2.72
N TRP A 8 8.80 -15.73 -3.16
CA TRP A 8 8.85 -14.38 -2.62
C TRP A 8 7.58 -13.58 -2.92
N GLN A 9 6.99 -13.76 -4.11
CA GLN A 9 5.71 -13.11 -4.45
C GLN A 9 4.57 -13.64 -3.57
N ALA A 10 4.49 -14.97 -3.41
CA ALA A 10 3.47 -15.58 -2.55
C ALA A 10 3.63 -15.17 -1.07
N ALA A 11 4.88 -15.16 -0.56
CA ALA A 11 5.17 -14.72 0.80
C ALA A 11 4.83 -13.23 1.00
N GLY A 12 5.19 -12.37 0.04
CA GLY A 12 4.87 -10.95 0.06
C GLY A 12 3.37 -10.71 0.02
N PHE A 13 2.65 -11.37 -0.90
CA PHE A 13 1.20 -11.30 -0.96
C PHE A 13 0.55 -11.68 0.38
N ALA A 14 0.95 -12.81 0.97
CA ALA A 14 0.43 -13.25 2.27
C ALA A 14 0.77 -12.26 3.39
N LEU A 15 2.00 -11.75 3.44
CA LEU A 15 2.44 -10.80 4.46
C LEU A 15 1.71 -9.46 4.35
N VAL A 16 1.55 -8.93 3.14
CA VAL A 16 0.90 -7.64 2.92
C VAL A 16 -0.60 -7.74 3.18
N THR A 17 -1.26 -8.81 2.74
CA THR A 17 -2.69 -9.00 3.02
C THR A 17 -2.96 -9.18 4.51
N PHE A 18 -2.20 -10.04 5.18
CA PHE A 18 -2.34 -10.27 6.62
C PHE A 18 -1.95 -9.04 7.45
N GLY A 19 -0.81 -8.41 7.12
CA GLY A 19 -0.33 -7.19 7.77
C GLY A 19 -1.30 -6.04 7.61
N GLY A 20 -1.82 -5.80 6.42
CA GLY A 20 -2.83 -4.77 6.17
C GLY A 20 -4.13 -5.02 6.95
N THR A 21 -4.58 -6.28 7.04
CA THR A 21 -5.74 -6.66 7.84
C THR A 21 -5.51 -6.38 9.34
N ILE A 22 -4.33 -6.72 9.88
CA ILE A 22 -3.99 -6.38 11.27
C ILE A 22 -3.99 -4.86 11.47
N LEU A 23 -3.34 -4.11 10.58
CA LEU A 23 -3.25 -2.66 10.69
C LEU A 23 -4.62 -1.99 10.57
N HIS A 24 -5.59 -2.60 9.89
CA HIS A 24 -6.95 -2.07 9.82
C HIS A 24 -7.61 -1.97 11.21
N PHE A 25 -7.40 -2.97 12.06
CA PHE A 25 -8.01 -3.04 13.39
C PHE A 25 -7.11 -2.55 14.52
N LEU A 26 -5.82 -2.36 14.27
CA LEU A 26 -4.82 -2.11 15.31
C LEU A 26 -5.08 -0.81 16.08
N TYR A 27 -5.59 0.24 15.42
CA TYR A 27 -5.95 1.50 16.06
C TYR A 27 -7.05 1.30 17.11
N ASP A 28 -8.10 0.58 16.75
CA ASP A 28 -9.21 0.27 17.67
C ASP A 28 -8.76 -0.65 18.80
N TRP A 29 -7.98 -1.68 18.51
CA TRP A 29 -7.45 -2.61 19.53
C TRP A 29 -6.54 -1.93 20.55
N THR A 30 -5.91 -0.82 20.16
CA THR A 30 -5.04 -0.03 21.06
C THR A 30 -5.79 1.11 21.77
N GLY A 31 -7.12 1.18 21.63
CA GLY A 31 -7.95 2.22 22.23
C GLY A 31 -7.72 3.60 21.65
N GLY A 32 -7.44 3.70 20.34
CA GLY A 32 -7.20 4.97 19.67
C GLY A 32 -5.81 5.56 19.94
N SER A 33 -4.79 4.71 20.09
CA SER A 33 -3.43 5.15 20.40
C SER A 33 -2.84 6.02 19.30
N ILE A 34 -2.43 7.25 19.64
CA ILE A 34 -1.80 8.21 18.73
C ILE A 34 -0.46 7.71 18.16
N LEU A 35 0.23 6.80 18.87
CA LEU A 35 1.49 6.22 18.40
C LEU A 35 1.28 5.22 17.27
N VAL A 36 0.10 4.64 17.18
CA VAL A 36 -0.27 3.64 16.17
C VAL A 36 -0.92 4.29 14.96
N SER A 37 -1.57 5.44 15.16
CA SER A 37 -2.35 6.12 14.12
C SER A 37 -1.61 6.36 12.78
N PRO A 38 -0.30 6.66 12.71
CA PRO A 38 0.38 6.83 11.42
C PRO A 38 0.48 5.55 10.59
N PHE A 39 0.36 4.39 11.23
CA PHE A 39 0.58 3.08 10.62
C PHE A 39 -0.71 2.31 10.37
N SER A 40 -1.75 2.61 11.13
CA SER A 40 -3.04 1.92 11.16
C SER A 40 -4.14 2.75 10.48
N GLY A 41 -5.23 2.11 10.07
CA GLY A 41 -6.46 2.79 9.70
C GLY A 41 -7.08 3.47 10.93
N VAL A 42 -7.27 4.78 10.90
CA VAL A 42 -7.91 5.54 11.99
C VAL A 42 -9.38 5.83 11.68
N ASN A 43 -9.77 5.71 10.41
CA ASN A 43 -11.13 5.83 9.92
C ASN A 43 -11.27 5.10 8.57
N GLU A 44 -12.47 5.11 7.98
CA GLU A 44 -12.77 4.38 6.73
C GLU A 44 -12.46 5.17 5.45
N SER A 45 -11.63 6.23 5.52
CA SER A 45 -11.25 6.98 4.33
C SER A 45 -10.37 6.17 3.38
N THR A 46 -10.41 6.52 2.10
CA THR A 46 -9.57 5.87 1.08
C THR A 46 -8.07 6.03 1.37
N TRP A 47 -7.67 7.18 1.94
CA TRP A 47 -6.30 7.45 2.39
C TRP A 47 -5.83 6.45 3.44
N GLU A 48 -6.68 6.15 4.41
CA GLU A 48 -6.37 5.20 5.47
C GLU A 48 -6.18 3.78 4.91
N HIS A 49 -7.02 3.37 3.95
CA HIS A 49 -6.85 2.09 3.26
C HIS A 49 -5.54 2.03 2.44
N MET A 50 -5.06 3.15 1.89
CA MET A 50 -3.75 3.20 1.24
C MET A 50 -2.60 2.95 2.24
N LYS A 51 -2.70 3.37 3.51
CA LYS A 51 -1.72 3.05 4.56
C LYS A 51 -1.61 1.53 4.80
N LEU A 52 -2.75 0.83 4.79
CA LEU A 52 -2.80 -0.62 5.02
C LEU A 52 -2.05 -1.42 3.95
N LEU A 53 -1.99 -0.90 2.73
CA LEU A 53 -1.16 -1.47 1.66
C LEU A 53 0.30 -1.04 1.83
N PHE A 54 0.54 0.26 2.02
CA PHE A 54 1.86 0.85 1.98
C PHE A 54 2.80 0.28 3.05
N TRP A 55 2.39 0.28 4.32
CA TRP A 55 3.30 -0.06 5.41
C TRP A 55 3.79 -1.51 5.37
N PRO A 56 2.94 -2.53 5.19
CA PRO A 56 3.44 -3.89 5.06
C PRO A 56 4.31 -4.08 3.81
N LEU A 57 3.95 -3.45 2.68
CA LEU A 57 4.71 -3.52 1.44
C LEU A 57 6.08 -2.84 1.57
N PHE A 58 6.12 -1.68 2.23
CA PHE A 58 7.35 -0.95 2.54
C PHE A 58 8.31 -1.79 3.41
N LEU A 59 7.80 -2.38 4.50
CA LEU A 59 8.60 -3.25 5.36
C LEU A 59 9.07 -4.51 4.62
N PHE A 60 8.19 -5.11 3.84
CA PHE A 60 8.55 -6.27 3.02
C PHE A 60 9.65 -5.96 2.01
N ALA A 61 9.66 -4.75 1.43
CA ALA A 61 10.69 -4.34 0.49
C ALA A 61 12.10 -4.38 1.11
N PHE A 62 12.28 -4.01 2.38
CA PHE A 62 13.59 -4.12 3.04
C PHE A 62 14.01 -5.58 3.22
N VAL A 63 13.11 -6.43 3.69
CA VAL A 63 13.39 -7.86 3.86
C VAL A 63 13.73 -8.51 2.52
N GLN A 64 12.93 -8.25 1.49
CA GLN A 64 13.14 -8.81 0.16
C GLN A 64 14.45 -8.33 -0.48
N ARG A 65 14.87 -7.06 -0.23
CA ARG A 65 16.15 -6.51 -0.72
C ARG A 65 17.35 -7.34 -0.30
N LEU A 66 17.32 -7.94 0.88
CA LEU A 66 18.41 -8.80 1.37
C LEU A 66 18.66 -10.02 0.48
N PHE A 67 17.64 -10.46 -0.24
CA PHE A 67 17.65 -11.63 -1.12
C PHE A 67 17.74 -11.28 -2.61
N PHE A 68 17.49 -10.03 -2.98
CA PHE A 68 17.53 -9.50 -4.35
C PHE A 68 18.67 -8.48 -4.53
N LYS A 69 19.81 -8.74 -3.87
CA LYS A 69 20.98 -7.82 -3.88
C LYS A 69 21.52 -7.54 -5.28
N ASP A 70 21.47 -8.56 -6.16
CA ASP A 70 22.01 -8.50 -7.52
C ASP A 70 21.08 -7.78 -8.52
N ARG A 71 19.92 -7.29 -8.07
CA ARG A 71 18.96 -6.57 -8.92
C ARG A 71 19.21 -5.07 -8.87
N GLU A 72 19.83 -4.53 -9.91
CA GLU A 72 20.11 -3.08 -10.01
C GLU A 72 18.83 -2.25 -10.10
N ASN A 73 17.77 -2.81 -10.73
CA ASN A 73 16.49 -2.14 -10.90
C ASN A 73 15.52 -2.28 -9.69
N TYR A 74 15.99 -2.88 -8.58
CA TYR A 74 15.14 -3.23 -7.43
C TYR A 74 14.29 -2.05 -6.92
N TRP A 75 14.91 -0.95 -6.55
CA TRP A 75 14.19 0.19 -5.96
C TRP A 75 13.26 0.89 -6.95
N CYS A 76 13.60 0.91 -8.24
CA CYS A 76 12.69 1.47 -9.26
C CYS A 76 11.46 0.59 -9.46
N VAL A 77 11.62 -0.73 -9.43
CA VAL A 77 10.48 -1.66 -9.49
C VAL A 77 9.62 -1.53 -8.23
N LYS A 78 10.23 -1.44 -7.04
CA LYS A 78 9.49 -1.23 -5.78
C LYS A 78 8.74 0.09 -5.75
N LEU A 79 9.34 1.18 -6.23
CA LEU A 79 8.64 2.46 -6.36
C LEU A 79 7.43 2.34 -7.28
N ALA A 80 7.60 1.73 -8.46
CA ALA A 80 6.51 1.55 -9.40
C ALA A 80 5.39 0.65 -8.84
N GLU A 81 5.75 -0.42 -8.13
CA GLU A 81 4.83 -1.32 -7.44
C GLU A 81 4.00 -0.57 -6.39
N ILE A 82 4.66 0.20 -5.51
CA ILE A 82 4.01 0.99 -4.47
C ILE A 82 3.08 2.03 -5.09
N LEU A 83 3.55 2.82 -6.06
CA LEU A 83 2.74 3.84 -6.73
C LEU A 83 1.55 3.23 -7.46
N LEU A 84 1.73 2.07 -8.11
CA LEU A 84 0.63 1.34 -8.74
C LEU A 84 -0.46 0.99 -7.71
N GLY A 85 -0.08 0.46 -6.56
CA GLY A 85 -1.03 0.10 -5.51
C GLY A 85 -1.74 1.31 -4.92
N LEU A 86 -1.00 2.39 -4.64
CA LEU A 86 -1.56 3.64 -4.12
C LEU A 86 -2.52 4.32 -5.11
N VAL A 87 -2.35 4.12 -6.42
CA VAL A 87 -3.28 4.61 -7.44
C VAL A 87 -4.47 3.66 -7.62
N LEU A 88 -4.25 2.34 -7.58
CA LEU A 88 -5.32 1.37 -7.81
C LEU A 88 -6.41 1.42 -6.73
N ILE A 89 -6.06 1.59 -5.45
CA ILE A 89 -7.05 1.66 -4.37
C ILE A 89 -8.07 2.77 -4.63
N PRO A 90 -7.71 4.06 -4.77
CA PRO A 90 -8.69 5.10 -5.02
C PRO A 90 -9.37 4.97 -6.38
N VAL A 91 -8.67 4.55 -7.43
CA VAL A 91 -9.27 4.36 -8.75
C VAL A 91 -10.38 3.31 -8.70
N LEU A 92 -10.13 2.14 -8.12
CA LEU A 92 -11.13 1.08 -8.03
C LEU A 92 -12.30 1.49 -7.11
N PHE A 93 -11.99 2.10 -5.96
CA PHE A 93 -12.99 2.55 -5.00
C PHE A 93 -13.93 3.60 -5.61
N TYR A 94 -13.38 4.69 -6.16
CA TYR A 94 -14.21 5.77 -6.72
C TYR A 94 -14.90 5.36 -8.02
N THR A 95 -14.30 4.50 -8.83
CA THR A 95 -14.96 3.96 -10.03
C THR A 95 -16.17 3.11 -9.66
N TYR A 96 -16.01 2.20 -8.69
CA TYR A 96 -17.12 1.37 -8.23
C TYR A 96 -18.26 2.23 -7.65
N ASN A 97 -17.92 3.14 -6.74
CA ASN A 97 -18.93 4.00 -6.10
C ASN A 97 -19.60 4.97 -7.09
N GLY A 98 -18.87 5.43 -8.11
CA GLY A 98 -19.42 6.29 -9.17
C GLY A 98 -20.40 5.56 -10.10
N VAL A 99 -20.22 4.26 -10.33
CA VAL A 99 -21.06 3.47 -11.24
C VAL A 99 -22.23 2.82 -10.51
N PHE A 100 -21.97 2.23 -9.33
CA PHE A 100 -22.95 1.39 -8.63
C PHE A 100 -23.50 2.01 -7.34
N GLY A 101 -22.98 3.17 -6.93
CA GLY A 101 -23.34 3.80 -5.66
C GLY A 101 -22.47 3.29 -4.51
N LYS A 102 -22.89 3.54 -3.26
CA LYS A 102 -22.11 3.20 -2.06
C LYS A 102 -21.71 1.71 -2.05
N SER A 103 -20.41 1.45 -1.98
CA SER A 103 -19.87 0.09 -1.92
C SER A 103 -20.19 -0.59 -0.58
N PRO A 104 -20.65 -1.84 -0.58
CA PRO A 104 -20.70 -2.64 0.64
C PRO A 104 -19.29 -3.03 1.08
N ASP A 105 -19.12 -3.31 2.39
CA ASP A 105 -17.80 -3.54 3.02
C ASP A 105 -16.99 -4.66 2.34
N TRP A 106 -17.65 -5.73 1.89
CA TRP A 106 -16.97 -6.82 1.20
C TRP A 106 -16.33 -6.41 -0.14
N ILE A 107 -16.89 -5.39 -0.83
CA ILE A 107 -16.28 -4.81 -2.03
C ILE A 107 -15.00 -4.05 -1.68
N ASN A 108 -15.00 -3.29 -0.59
CA ASN A 108 -13.82 -2.56 -0.12
C ASN A 108 -12.70 -3.54 0.24
N ILE A 109 -13.04 -4.63 0.92
CA ILE A 109 -12.12 -5.72 1.20
C ILE A 109 -11.61 -6.35 -0.11
N ALA A 110 -12.49 -6.64 -1.07
CA ALA A 110 -12.09 -7.21 -2.36
C ALA A 110 -11.17 -6.27 -3.15
N ILE A 111 -11.43 -4.97 -3.17
CA ILE A 111 -10.56 -3.96 -3.80
C ILE A 111 -9.15 -4.03 -3.21
N PHE A 112 -9.02 -4.11 -1.88
CA PHE A 112 -7.73 -4.25 -1.22
C PHE A 112 -6.99 -5.51 -1.67
N TYR A 113 -7.62 -6.69 -1.58
CA TYR A 113 -6.98 -7.97 -1.95
C TYR A 113 -6.62 -8.04 -3.45
N ILE A 114 -7.50 -7.53 -4.32
CA ILE A 114 -7.25 -7.45 -5.76
C ILE A 114 -6.04 -6.53 -6.02
N THR A 115 -5.96 -5.38 -5.35
CA THR A 115 -4.84 -4.46 -5.49
C THR A 115 -3.53 -5.12 -5.06
N VAL A 116 -3.50 -5.79 -3.89
CA VAL A 116 -2.31 -6.53 -3.43
C VAL A 116 -1.90 -7.60 -4.45
N LEU A 117 -2.85 -8.35 -4.99
CA LEU A 117 -2.56 -9.35 -6.03
C LEU A 117 -1.93 -8.71 -7.27
N LEU A 118 -2.51 -7.62 -7.77
CA LEU A 118 -2.06 -6.94 -8.98
C LEU A 118 -0.64 -6.35 -8.82
N VAL A 119 -0.31 -5.76 -7.67
CA VAL A 119 1.02 -5.20 -7.45
C VAL A 119 2.10 -6.28 -7.38
N PHE A 120 1.81 -7.44 -6.76
CA PHE A 120 2.76 -8.56 -6.75
C PHE A 120 2.88 -9.26 -8.11
N LEU A 121 1.81 -9.34 -8.90
CA LEU A 121 1.89 -9.81 -10.29
C LEU A 121 2.71 -8.87 -11.16
N PHE A 122 2.55 -7.56 -10.97
CA PHE A 122 3.35 -6.54 -11.63
C PHE A 122 4.83 -6.66 -11.24
N GLU A 123 5.15 -6.77 -9.95
CA GLU A 123 6.53 -6.94 -9.47
C GLU A 123 7.19 -8.19 -10.08
N TRP A 124 6.47 -9.32 -10.04
CA TRP A 124 6.95 -10.57 -10.65
C TRP A 124 7.24 -10.40 -12.14
N TRP A 125 6.32 -9.78 -12.88
CA TRP A 125 6.48 -9.51 -14.30
C TRP A 125 7.66 -8.57 -14.57
N ALA A 126 7.79 -7.48 -13.82
CA ALA A 126 8.86 -6.50 -13.95
C ALA A 126 10.24 -7.11 -13.71
N PHE A 127 10.40 -7.91 -12.66
CA PHE A 127 11.66 -8.63 -12.40
C PHE A 127 11.95 -9.73 -13.42
N LYS A 128 10.94 -10.40 -13.95
CA LYS A 128 11.11 -11.43 -14.97
C LYS A 128 11.56 -10.86 -16.31
N ARG A 129 11.14 -9.66 -16.65
CA ARG A 129 11.43 -8.98 -17.90
C ARG A 129 12.60 -8.01 -17.81
N ASP A 130 13.22 -7.86 -16.64
CA ASP A 130 14.18 -6.80 -16.34
C ASP A 130 13.66 -5.40 -16.81
N TRP A 131 12.35 -5.21 -16.64
CA TRP A 131 11.66 -3.99 -17.00
C TRP A 131 12.03 -2.87 -16.03
N LEU A 132 12.01 -1.62 -16.48
CA LEU A 132 12.46 -0.43 -15.76
C LEU A 132 13.97 -0.45 -15.45
N PRO A 133 14.84 -0.12 -16.44
CA PRO A 133 16.23 0.15 -16.14
C PRO A 133 16.34 1.31 -15.16
N CYS A 134 17.03 1.09 -14.05
CA CYS A 134 17.06 2.00 -12.92
C CYS A 134 18.37 2.81 -12.92
N LYS A 135 18.35 3.99 -13.50
CA LYS A 135 19.53 4.88 -13.52
C LYS A 135 19.81 5.53 -12.14
N HIS A 136 18.77 5.73 -11.33
CA HIS A 136 18.85 6.44 -10.05
C HIS A 136 18.15 5.70 -8.93
N PRO A 137 18.69 4.56 -8.46
CA PRO A 137 18.04 3.74 -7.41
C PRO A 137 17.86 4.48 -6.08
N LEU A 138 18.80 5.37 -5.74
CA LEU A 138 18.68 6.21 -4.54
C LEU A 138 17.53 7.20 -4.63
N LEU A 139 17.29 7.79 -5.80
CA LEU A 139 16.15 8.67 -6.01
C LEU A 139 14.83 7.90 -5.83
N ALA A 140 14.72 6.71 -6.43
CA ALA A 140 13.54 5.87 -6.25
C ALA A 140 13.29 5.53 -4.78
N PHE A 141 14.33 5.15 -4.05
CA PHE A 141 14.25 4.90 -2.61
C PHE A 141 13.86 6.16 -1.81
N SER A 142 14.45 7.32 -2.15
CA SER A 142 14.11 8.60 -1.49
C SER A 142 12.65 8.99 -1.70
N VAL A 143 12.07 8.72 -2.88
CA VAL A 143 10.65 8.95 -3.14
C VAL A 143 9.77 8.03 -2.28
N ILE A 144 10.14 6.76 -2.13
CA ILE A 144 9.42 5.84 -1.22
C ILE A 144 9.45 6.36 0.23
N CYS A 145 10.62 6.83 0.69
CA CYS A 145 10.75 7.43 2.02
C CYS A 145 9.91 8.72 2.15
N LEU A 146 9.85 9.55 1.11
CA LEU A 146 8.99 10.73 1.09
C LEU A 146 7.51 10.35 1.24
N VAL A 147 7.06 9.31 0.53
CA VAL A 147 5.69 8.79 0.66
C VAL A 147 5.41 8.34 2.09
N SER A 148 6.38 7.66 2.75
CA SER A 148 6.22 7.26 4.16
C SER A 148 6.05 8.46 5.10
N VAL A 149 6.82 9.54 4.88
CA VAL A 149 6.68 10.80 5.62
C VAL A 149 5.31 11.44 5.38
N LEU A 150 4.83 11.45 4.13
CA LEU A 150 3.49 11.98 3.81
C LEU A 150 2.37 11.22 4.53
N PHE A 151 2.47 9.89 4.65
CA PHE A 151 1.50 9.12 5.43
C PHE A 151 1.49 9.52 6.90
N VAL A 152 2.67 9.72 7.51
CA VAL A 152 2.76 10.19 8.90
C VAL A 152 2.21 11.60 9.04
N VAL A 153 2.63 12.54 8.19
CA VAL A 153 2.22 13.95 8.27
C VAL A 153 0.72 14.10 8.08
N PHE A 154 0.14 13.46 7.05
CA PHE A 154 -1.28 13.61 6.73
C PHE A 154 -2.23 12.82 7.65
N THR A 155 -1.71 11.98 8.54
CA THR A 155 -2.49 11.44 9.65
C THR A 155 -2.86 12.55 10.65
N PHE A 156 -1.93 13.49 10.92
CA PHE A 156 -2.11 14.55 11.91
C PHE A 156 -2.51 15.90 11.29
N ALA A 157 -2.03 16.19 10.08
CA ALA A 157 -2.35 17.41 9.33
C ALA A 157 -3.18 17.03 8.09
N THR A 158 -4.36 16.48 8.32
CA THR A 158 -5.21 15.86 7.30
C THR A 158 -5.83 16.90 6.36
N PRO A 159 -5.58 16.85 5.04
CA PRO A 159 -6.23 17.71 4.06
C PRO A 159 -7.74 17.45 3.99
N GLN A 160 -8.53 18.53 3.92
CA GLN A 160 -10.00 18.41 3.84
C GLN A 160 -10.47 18.23 2.38
N ILE A 161 -10.09 17.09 1.78
CA ILE A 161 -10.53 16.68 0.45
C ILE A 161 -11.11 15.25 0.50
N PRO A 162 -11.94 14.83 -0.47
CA PRO A 162 -12.68 13.56 -0.43
C PRO A 162 -11.81 12.31 -0.19
N LEU A 163 -10.54 12.34 -0.60
CA LEU A 163 -9.60 11.23 -0.40
C LEU A 163 -9.37 10.89 1.09
N PHE A 164 -9.45 11.91 1.96
CA PHE A 164 -9.20 11.79 3.40
C PHE A 164 -10.49 11.77 4.23
N GLN A 165 -11.64 11.97 3.57
CA GLN A 165 -12.92 11.98 4.26
C GLN A 165 -13.39 10.56 4.57
N ASP A 166 -13.77 10.33 5.80
CA ASP A 166 -14.46 9.11 6.20
C ASP A 166 -15.87 9.09 5.57
N PRO A 167 -16.19 8.10 4.72
CA PRO A 167 -17.49 8.03 4.06
C PRO A 167 -18.65 7.67 5.02
N LEU A 168 -18.36 7.23 6.25
CA LEU A 168 -19.35 6.84 7.25
C LEU A 168 -19.74 8.03 8.15
N THR A 169 -18.73 8.77 8.62
CA THR A 169 -18.90 9.85 9.60
C THR A 169 -18.80 11.25 9.00
N GLY A 170 -18.19 11.38 7.82
CA GLY A 170 -17.89 12.66 7.18
C GLY A 170 -16.74 13.44 7.82
N THR A 171 -16.05 12.85 8.82
CA THR A 171 -14.91 13.44 9.52
C THR A 171 -13.58 13.23 8.79
N TYR A 172 -12.50 13.85 9.29
CA TYR A 172 -11.16 13.82 8.71
C TYR A 172 -10.12 13.53 9.79
N GLY A 173 -9.15 12.64 9.48
CA GLY A 173 -8.00 12.35 10.32
C GLY A 173 -8.34 11.68 11.66
N VAL A 174 -7.46 11.91 12.63
CA VAL A 174 -7.53 11.36 14.00
C VAL A 174 -8.42 12.22 14.86
#